data_d9713afc423fc1e51907ebba8cc6cde5
#
_entry.id   d9713afc423fc1e51907ebba8cc6cde5
#
_cell.length_a   1.000
_cell.length_b   1.000
_cell.length_c   1.000
_cell.angle_alpha   90.00
_cell.angle_beta   90.00
_cell.angle_gamma   90.00
#
_symmetry.space_group_name_H-M   'P 1'
#
loop_
_entity.id
_entity.type
_entity.pdbx_description
1 polymer ?
#
loop_
_entity_poly.entity_id
_entity_poly.type
_entity_poly.pdbx_seq_one_letter_code
_entity_poly.pdbx_strand_id
1 'polypeptide(L)'
;MIDKTIFNMNYEIFDKEIVKEIIDIYIQEYPDRIEALAKNIQENDLESLYKNAHSLKGVTANFFDKDTEELARILEAKGKEKDESNLTEIFEKLKSTSAKLIIELHDLRKEYS
;
A
#
# COMPACT_ATOMS: atom_id res chain seq x y z
N MET A 1 -3.08 -4.96 -8.43
CA MET A 1 -3.86 -4.31 -9.50
C MET A 1 -5.13 -3.69 -8.95
N ILE A 2 -5.39 -2.45 -9.31
CA ILE A 2 -6.61 -1.74 -8.89
C ILE A 2 -7.83 -2.39 -9.54
N ASP A 3 -8.87 -2.65 -8.74
CA ASP A 3 -10.17 -3.01 -9.32
C ASP A 3 -10.90 -1.72 -9.69
N LYS A 4 -10.75 -1.30 -10.94
CA LYS A 4 -11.30 -0.03 -11.41
C LYS A 4 -12.82 0.05 -11.31
N THR A 5 -13.50 -1.07 -11.52
CA THR A 5 -14.97 -1.10 -11.43
C THR A 5 -15.41 -0.78 -10.01
N ILE A 6 -14.83 -1.46 -9.03
CA ILE A 6 -15.15 -1.22 -7.62
C ILE A 6 -14.73 0.19 -7.21
N PHE A 7 -13.53 0.62 -7.65
CA PHE A 7 -13.04 1.95 -7.34
C PHE A 7 -14.02 3.03 -7.84
N ASN A 8 -14.40 2.96 -9.11
CA ASN A 8 -15.31 3.95 -9.69
C ASN A 8 -16.67 3.95 -9.00
N MET A 9 -17.20 2.77 -8.64
CA MET A 9 -18.47 2.68 -7.93
C MET A 9 -18.42 3.35 -6.56
N ASN A 10 -17.31 3.21 -5.85
CA ASN A 10 -17.17 3.78 -4.51
C ASN A 10 -16.90 5.28 -4.52
N TYR A 11 -16.28 5.79 -5.58
CA TYR A 11 -15.86 7.19 -5.64
C TYR A 11 -16.70 8.06 -6.59
N GLU A 12 -17.73 7.51 -7.25
CA GLU A 12 -18.53 8.27 -8.19
C GLU A 12 -19.30 9.43 -7.56
N ILE A 13 -19.59 9.32 -6.25
CA ILE A 13 -20.31 10.36 -5.51
C ILE A 13 -19.41 11.49 -5.02
N PHE A 14 -18.08 11.31 -5.12
CA PHE A 14 -17.12 12.31 -4.66
C PHE A 14 -16.69 13.24 -5.78
N ASP A 15 -16.32 14.48 -5.42
CA ASP A 15 -15.69 15.39 -6.37
C ASP A 15 -14.41 14.80 -6.92
N LYS A 16 -14.17 15.04 -8.20
CA LYS A 16 -12.94 14.58 -8.87
C LYS A 16 -11.69 15.12 -8.17
N GLU A 17 -11.74 16.34 -7.66
CA GLU A 17 -10.62 16.93 -6.92
C GLU A 17 -10.30 16.15 -5.66
N ILE A 18 -11.32 15.68 -4.94
CA ILE A 18 -11.13 14.90 -3.72
C ILE A 18 -10.48 13.56 -4.05
N VAL A 19 -10.98 12.88 -5.09
CA VAL A 19 -10.40 11.60 -5.52
C VAL A 19 -8.96 11.78 -5.96
N LYS A 20 -8.67 12.82 -6.72
CA LYS A 20 -7.32 13.14 -7.15
C LYS A 20 -6.40 13.38 -5.96
N GLU A 21 -6.87 14.08 -4.95
CA GLU A 21 -6.11 14.36 -3.74
C GLU A 21 -5.76 13.08 -2.99
N ILE A 22 -6.72 12.16 -2.86
CA ILE A 22 -6.48 10.86 -2.22
C ILE A 22 -5.37 10.10 -2.95
N ILE A 23 -5.43 10.08 -4.28
CA ILE A 23 -4.41 9.45 -5.11
C ILE A 23 -3.05 10.11 -4.91
N ASP A 24 -3.01 11.45 -4.95
CA ASP A 24 -1.77 12.21 -4.81
C ASP A 24 -1.10 11.98 -3.46
N ILE A 25 -1.88 11.92 -2.39
CA ILE A 25 -1.36 11.67 -1.04
C ILE A 25 -0.70 10.28 -0.98
N TYR A 26 -1.36 9.27 -1.52
CA TYR A 26 -0.80 7.92 -1.54
C TYR A 26 0.53 7.87 -2.30
N ILE A 27 0.56 8.46 -3.50
CA ILE A 27 1.77 8.51 -4.32
C ILE A 27 2.89 9.25 -3.58
N GLN A 28 2.57 10.38 -2.96
CA GLN A 28 3.55 11.20 -2.26
C GLN A 28 4.15 10.50 -1.05
N GLU A 29 3.33 9.78 -0.29
CA GLU A 29 3.78 9.09 0.92
C GLU A 29 4.43 7.73 0.66
N TYR A 30 4.23 7.17 -0.50
CA TYR A 30 4.66 5.82 -0.82
C TYR A 30 6.16 5.57 -0.63
N PRO A 31 7.08 6.41 -1.14
CA PRO A 31 8.51 6.14 -0.97
C PRO A 31 8.93 6.03 0.49
N ASP A 32 8.42 6.91 1.34
CA ASP A 32 8.76 6.91 2.76
C ASP A 32 8.18 5.68 3.47
N ARG A 33 6.98 5.24 3.08
CA ARG A 33 6.37 4.05 3.66
C ARG A 33 7.16 2.79 3.31
N ILE A 34 7.60 2.66 2.06
CA ILE A 34 8.39 1.50 1.63
C ILE A 34 9.76 1.51 2.29
N GLU A 35 10.40 2.67 2.40
CA GLU A 35 11.68 2.80 3.07
C GLU A 35 11.58 2.43 4.55
N ALA A 36 10.53 2.85 5.23
CA ALA A 36 10.30 2.51 6.63
C ALA A 36 10.18 1.00 6.84
N LEU A 37 9.44 0.30 5.96
CA LEU A 37 9.32 -1.16 6.05
C LEU A 37 10.67 -1.84 5.83
N ALA A 38 11.43 -1.39 4.83
CA ALA A 38 12.76 -1.94 4.55
C ALA A 38 13.68 -1.80 5.77
N LYS A 39 13.66 -0.63 6.40
CA LYS A 39 14.45 -0.36 7.59
C LYS A 39 14.03 -1.24 8.77
N ASN A 40 12.74 -1.40 8.99
CA ASN A 40 12.22 -2.24 10.07
C ASN A 40 12.69 -3.69 9.91
N ILE A 41 12.68 -4.21 8.68
CA ILE A 41 13.12 -5.57 8.39
C ILE A 41 14.64 -5.68 8.61
N GLN A 42 15.39 -4.71 8.12
CA GLN A 42 16.84 -4.69 8.25
C GLN A 42 17.27 -4.65 9.72
N GLU A 43 16.59 -3.87 10.54
CA GLU A 43 16.90 -3.70 11.96
C GLU A 43 16.20 -4.73 12.85
N ASN A 44 15.41 -5.60 12.25
CA ASN A 44 14.60 -6.58 12.95
C ASN A 44 13.68 -5.94 14.01
N ASP A 45 13.15 -4.77 13.68
CA ASP A 45 12.21 -4.03 14.52
C ASP A 45 10.79 -4.46 14.20
N LEU A 46 10.36 -5.57 14.78
CA LEU A 46 9.08 -6.19 14.47
C LEU A 46 7.89 -5.38 14.96
N GLU A 47 8.06 -4.61 16.03
CA GLU A 47 6.98 -3.75 16.51
C GLU A 47 6.69 -2.62 15.52
N SER A 48 7.73 -1.93 15.04
CA SER A 48 7.54 -0.89 14.04
C SER A 48 7.08 -1.47 12.72
N LEU A 49 7.55 -2.67 12.35
CA LEU A 49 7.09 -3.38 11.16
C LEU A 49 5.57 -3.59 11.22
N TYR A 50 5.07 -4.08 12.36
CA TYR A 50 3.64 -4.28 12.59
C TYR A 50 2.86 -2.99 12.34
N LYS A 51 3.29 -1.90 12.98
CA LYS A 51 2.60 -0.61 12.90
C LYS A 51 2.62 -0.02 11.48
N ASN A 52 3.77 -0.08 10.82
CA ASN A 52 3.93 0.49 9.48
C ASN A 52 3.21 -0.34 8.42
N ALA A 53 3.21 -1.66 8.55
CA ALA A 53 2.47 -2.53 7.64
C ALA A 53 0.96 -2.37 7.81
N HIS A 54 0.50 -2.22 9.06
CA HIS A 54 -0.91 -1.94 9.34
C HIS A 54 -1.36 -0.65 8.65
N SER A 55 -0.55 0.40 8.77
CA SER A 55 -0.85 1.70 8.15
C SER A 55 -0.90 1.58 6.62
N LEU A 56 0.09 0.90 6.02
CA LEU A 56 0.12 0.71 4.56
C LEU A 56 -1.09 -0.10 4.08
N LYS A 57 -1.45 -1.16 4.80
CA LYS A 57 -2.63 -1.96 4.48
C LYS A 57 -3.88 -1.08 4.44
N GLY A 58 -4.05 -0.23 5.45
CA GLY A 58 -5.21 0.65 5.56
C GLY A 58 -5.33 1.63 4.40
N VAL A 59 -4.24 2.31 4.04
CA VAL A 59 -4.29 3.28 2.94
C VAL A 59 -4.39 2.59 1.57
N THR A 60 -3.82 1.39 1.42
CA THR A 60 -3.90 0.62 0.18
C THR A 60 -5.31 0.13 -0.09
N ALA A 61 -6.07 -0.18 0.96
CA ALA A 61 -7.45 -0.64 0.85
C ALA A 61 -8.34 0.34 0.08
N ASN A 62 -8.03 1.63 0.11
CA ASN A 62 -8.79 2.66 -0.60
C ASN A 62 -8.77 2.47 -2.12
N PHE A 63 -7.83 1.71 -2.65
CA PHE A 63 -7.64 1.56 -4.11
C PHE A 63 -8.01 0.17 -4.61
N PHE A 64 -8.47 -0.72 -3.71
CA PHE A 64 -8.95 -2.05 -4.08
C PHE A 64 -7.89 -2.89 -4.83
N ASP A 65 -6.62 -2.71 -4.45
CA ASP A 65 -5.52 -3.57 -4.90
C ASP A 65 -5.32 -4.66 -3.85
N LYS A 66 -6.01 -5.77 -4.06
CA LYS A 66 -6.04 -6.87 -3.10
C LYS A 66 -4.68 -7.53 -2.91
N ASP A 67 -3.88 -7.61 -3.98
CA ASP A 67 -2.57 -8.26 -3.89
C ASP A 67 -1.62 -7.48 -2.98
N THR A 68 -1.55 -6.17 -3.17
CA THR A 68 -0.71 -5.31 -2.33
C THR A 68 -1.22 -5.29 -0.89
N GLU A 69 -2.54 -5.18 -0.72
CA GLU A 69 -3.17 -5.18 0.59
C GLU A 69 -2.88 -6.48 1.35
N GLU A 70 -2.99 -7.63 0.69
CA GLU A 70 -2.74 -8.93 1.30
C GLU A 70 -1.28 -9.09 1.74
N LEU A 71 -0.34 -8.63 0.92
CA LEU A 71 1.08 -8.70 1.28
C LEU A 71 1.39 -7.80 2.49
N ALA A 72 0.77 -6.61 2.54
CA ALA A 72 0.90 -5.74 3.70
C ALA A 72 0.30 -6.40 4.95
N ARG A 73 -0.83 -7.09 4.81
CA ARG A 73 -1.47 -7.83 5.90
C ARG A 73 -0.56 -8.93 6.43
N ILE A 74 0.11 -9.65 5.52
CA ILE A 74 1.04 -10.72 5.92
C ILE A 74 2.20 -10.14 6.73
N LEU A 75 2.79 -9.02 6.28
CA LEU A 75 3.86 -8.36 7.05
C LEU A 75 3.36 -7.86 8.40
N GLU A 76 2.15 -7.33 8.45
CA GLU A 76 1.53 -6.91 9.70
C GLU A 76 1.42 -8.08 10.68
N ALA A 77 0.91 -9.20 10.21
CA ALA A 77 0.74 -10.39 11.05
C ALA A 77 2.08 -10.92 11.56
N LYS A 78 3.09 -10.96 10.68
CA LYS A 78 4.43 -11.41 11.09
C LYS A 78 5.05 -10.48 12.12
N GLY A 79 4.89 -9.19 11.96
CA GLY A 79 5.38 -8.23 12.95
C GLY A 79 4.69 -8.42 14.30
N LYS A 80 3.37 -8.59 14.28
CA LYS A 80 2.57 -8.80 15.49
C LYS A 80 2.94 -10.10 16.21
N GLU A 81 3.17 -11.16 15.45
CA GLU A 81 3.54 -12.48 15.99
C GLU A 81 5.02 -12.63 16.27
N LYS A 82 5.81 -11.62 15.93
CA LYS A 82 7.27 -11.62 16.05
C LYS A 82 7.90 -12.76 15.26
N ASP A 83 7.36 -13.03 14.08
CA ASP A 83 7.81 -14.05 13.16
C ASP A 83 8.77 -13.43 12.15
N GLU A 84 10.07 -13.71 12.29
CA GLU A 84 11.11 -13.16 11.43
C GLU A 84 11.29 -13.91 10.12
N SER A 85 10.55 -15.01 9.91
CA SER A 85 10.75 -15.86 8.74
C SER A 85 10.25 -15.21 7.46
N ASN A 86 11.03 -15.31 6.40
CA ASN A 86 10.67 -14.89 5.04
C ASN A 86 10.29 -13.42 4.88
N LEU A 87 10.68 -12.54 5.80
CA LEU A 87 10.33 -11.12 5.75
C LEU A 87 10.83 -10.44 4.49
N THR A 88 12.09 -10.69 4.12
CA THR A 88 12.69 -10.08 2.93
C THR A 88 11.97 -10.53 1.66
N GLU A 89 11.67 -11.81 1.54
CA GLU A 89 10.96 -12.35 0.38
C GLU A 89 9.57 -11.72 0.23
N ILE A 90 8.82 -11.64 1.33
CA ILE A 90 7.49 -11.05 1.32
C ILE A 90 7.56 -9.56 1.00
N PHE A 91 8.53 -8.86 1.58
CA PHE A 91 8.74 -7.44 1.31
C PHE A 91 9.05 -7.18 -0.16
N GLU A 92 9.90 -8.01 -0.78
CA GLU A 92 10.23 -7.84 -2.20
C GLU A 92 8.99 -8.02 -3.08
N LYS A 93 8.10 -8.97 -2.74
CA LYS A 93 6.83 -9.13 -3.43
C LYS A 93 5.93 -7.91 -3.26
N LEU A 94 5.83 -7.40 -2.03
CA LEU A 94 5.06 -6.19 -1.74
C LEU A 94 5.59 -5.00 -2.54
N LYS A 95 6.89 -4.83 -2.56
CA LYS A 95 7.54 -3.76 -3.30
C LYS A 95 7.21 -3.84 -4.80
N SER A 96 7.22 -5.04 -5.35
CA SER A 96 6.88 -5.27 -6.76
C SER A 96 5.42 -4.94 -7.07
N THR A 97 4.48 -5.45 -6.27
CA THR A 97 3.05 -5.19 -6.51
C THR A 97 2.69 -3.73 -6.29
N SER A 98 3.26 -3.12 -5.25
CA SER A 98 2.97 -1.72 -4.93
C SER A 98 3.58 -0.76 -5.95
N ALA A 99 4.73 -1.10 -6.54
CA ALA A 99 5.31 -0.30 -7.62
C ALA A 99 4.37 -0.27 -8.83
N LYS A 100 3.74 -1.41 -9.15
CA LYS A 100 2.74 -1.48 -10.22
C LYS A 100 1.51 -0.65 -9.87
N LEU A 101 1.08 -0.70 -8.61
CA LEU A 101 -0.03 0.12 -8.14
C LEU A 101 0.26 1.61 -8.34
N ILE A 102 1.47 2.07 -8.04
CA ILE A 102 1.84 3.47 -8.24
C ILE A 102 1.71 3.87 -9.72
N ILE A 103 2.15 3.01 -10.64
CA ILE A 103 2.01 3.27 -12.07
C ILE A 103 0.53 3.37 -12.46
N GLU A 104 -0.29 2.44 -11.97
CA GLU A 104 -1.73 2.46 -12.22
C GLU A 104 -2.39 3.72 -11.65
N LEU A 105 -1.93 4.19 -10.48
CA LEU A 105 -2.46 5.39 -9.85
C LEU A 105 -2.13 6.64 -10.66
N HIS A 106 -0.94 6.73 -11.24
CA HIS A 106 -0.59 7.83 -12.13
C HIS A 106 -1.53 7.87 -13.35
N ASP A 107 -1.86 6.71 -13.90
CA ASP A 107 -2.80 6.63 -15.02
C ASP A 107 -4.22 6.98 -14.60
N LEU A 108 -4.66 6.43 -13.46
CA LEU A 108 -6.00 6.67 -12.92
C LEU A 108 -6.20 8.16 -12.60
N ARG A 109 -5.17 8.81 -12.09
CA ARG A 109 -5.19 10.23 -11.75
C ARG A 109 -5.61 11.09 -12.94
N LYS A 110 -5.21 10.71 -14.15
CA LYS A 110 -5.56 11.45 -15.38
C LYS A 110 -7.06 11.46 -15.63
N GLU A 111 -7.78 10.44 -15.18
CA GLU A 111 -9.24 10.36 -15.33
C GLU A 111 -9.96 11.33 -14.40
N TYR A 112 -9.27 11.85 -13.38
CA TYR A 112 -9.82 12.77 -12.40
C TYR A 112 -9.21 14.18 -12.50
N SER A 113 -8.48 14.44 -13.55
CA SER A 113 -7.85 15.76 -13.78
C SER A 113 -8.73 16.68 -14.60
#